data_51f682dbb97d13693f5a342e650c3d7b
#
_entry.id   51f682dbb97d13693f5a342e650c3d7b
#
_cell.length_a   1.000
_cell.length_b   1.000
_cell.length_c   1.000
_cell.angle_alpha   90.00
_cell.angle_beta   90.00
_cell.angle_gamma   90.00
#
_symmetry.space_group_name_H-M   'P 1'
#
loop_
_entity.id
_entity.type
_entity.pdbx_description
1 polymer ?
#
loop_
_entity_poly.entity_id
_entity_poly.type
_entity_poly.pdbx_seq_one_letter_code
_entity_poly.pdbx_strand_id
1 'polypeptide(L)' 'HTIFALVRGLGDVYKRQTYKIVGSTEANSLKGKISNESPVGKALLGKKVGDTVTVTTPAGEFEYKILSIHRSSNE' A
#
# COMPACT_ATOMS: atom_id res chain seq x y z
N HIS A 1 5.56 -8.19 4.12
CA HIS A 1 6.24 -6.94 3.73
C HIS A 1 5.59 -5.75 4.41
N THR A 2 6.40 -4.80 4.85
CA THR A 2 5.92 -3.52 5.36
C THR A 2 6.33 -2.44 4.37
N ILE A 3 5.38 -1.64 3.95
CA ILE A 3 5.60 -0.60 2.94
C ILE A 3 5.23 0.75 3.55
N PHE A 4 6.18 1.68 3.49
CA PHE A 4 5.94 3.07 3.86
C PHE A 4 5.71 3.85 2.57
N ALA A 5 4.60 4.56 2.51
CA ALA A 5 4.21 5.27 1.30
C ALA A 5 3.56 6.61 1.62
N LEU A 6 3.66 7.53 0.68
CA LEU A 6 2.85 8.73 0.69
C LEU A 6 1.60 8.44 -0.15
N VAL A 7 0.45 8.70 0.43
CA VAL A 7 -0.85 8.42 -0.18
C VAL A 7 -1.60 9.72 -0.39
N ARG A 8 -2.14 9.88 -1.59
CA ARG A 8 -2.93 11.05 -1.94
C ARG A 8 -4.18 10.61 -2.70
N GLY A 9 -5.34 11.07 -2.22
CA GLY A 9 -6.57 10.98 -2.99
C GLY A 9 -6.65 12.14 -3.97
N LEU A 10 -7.65 12.10 -4.85
CA LEU A 10 -7.83 13.17 -5.82
C LEU A 10 -8.13 14.49 -5.12
N GLY A 11 -7.29 15.49 -5.37
CA GLY A 11 -7.45 16.81 -4.77
C GLY A 11 -6.90 16.95 -3.36
N ASP A 12 -6.34 15.88 -2.81
CA ASP A 12 -5.77 15.90 -1.46
C ASP A 12 -4.26 16.13 -1.47
N VAL A 13 -3.72 16.43 -0.28
CA VAL A 13 -2.28 16.47 -0.10
C VAL A 13 -1.80 15.05 0.25
N TYR A 14 -0.51 14.82 0.02
CA TYR A 14 0.10 13.55 0.39
C TYR A 14 0.11 13.35 1.90
N LYS A 15 -0.22 12.14 2.34
CA LYS A 15 -0.17 11.74 3.74
C LYS A 15 0.70 10.50 3.85
N ARG A 16 1.57 10.49 4.85
CA ARG A 16 2.44 9.35 5.10
C ARG A 16 1.65 8.22 5.73
N GLN A 17 1.73 7.04 5.15
CA GLN A 17 1.03 5.87 5.63
C GLN A 17 1.95 4.67 5.67
N THR A 18 1.62 3.73 6.55
CA THR A 18 2.32 2.46 6.66
C THR A 18 1.35 1.36 6.30
N TYR A 19 1.74 0.49 5.38
CA TYR A 19 0.93 -0.66 4.98
C TYR A 19 1.70 -1.94 5.22
N LYS A 20 1.04 -2.91 5.79
CA LYS A 20 1.60 -4.24 6.01
C LYS A 20 0.91 -5.21 5.07
N ILE A 21 1.67 -5.83 4.20
CA ILE A 21 1.13 -6.80 3.24
C ILE A 21 1.16 -8.17 3.90
N VAL A 22 0.00 -8.78 4.01
CA VAL A 22 -0.20 -10.07 4.70
C VAL A 22 -1.01 -11.00 3.82
N GLY A 23 -1.12 -12.25 4.23
CA GLY A 23 -2.02 -13.19 3.57
C GLY A 23 -3.47 -12.78 3.76
N SER A 24 -4.35 -13.25 2.88
CA SER A 24 -5.76 -12.83 2.88
C SER A 24 -6.48 -13.15 4.18
N THR A 25 -6.08 -14.20 4.89
CA THR A 25 -6.69 -14.56 6.16
C THR A 25 -6.35 -13.61 7.30
N GLU A 26 -5.28 -12.85 7.16
CA GLU A 26 -4.83 -11.92 8.19
C GLU A 26 -5.12 -10.47 7.83
N ALA A 27 -5.66 -10.23 6.66
CA ALA A 27 -5.88 -8.87 6.17
C ALA A 27 -6.92 -8.14 7.03
N ASN A 28 -6.59 -6.90 7.37
CA ASN A 28 -7.49 -6.02 8.11
C ASN A 28 -7.14 -4.58 7.75
N SER A 29 -7.91 -4.00 6.84
CA SER A 29 -7.63 -2.67 6.32
C SER A 29 -7.73 -1.58 7.39
N LEU A 30 -8.49 -1.82 8.46
CA LEU A 30 -8.61 -0.86 9.56
C LEU A 30 -7.30 -0.73 10.33
N LYS A 31 -6.47 -1.76 10.28
CA LYS A 31 -5.17 -1.77 10.95
C LYS A 31 -4.00 -1.60 9.98
N GLY A 32 -4.29 -1.21 8.73
CA GLY A 32 -3.27 -1.06 7.72
C GLY A 32 -2.71 -2.37 7.18
N LYS A 33 -3.35 -3.48 7.50
CA LYS A 33 -2.97 -4.79 6.96
C LYS A 33 -3.72 -5.05 5.67
N ILE A 34 -3.01 -5.18 4.58
CA ILE A 34 -3.60 -5.32 3.25
C ILE A 34 -3.27 -6.70 2.71
N SER A 35 -4.28 -7.36 2.15
CA SER A 35 -4.08 -8.65 1.51
C SER A 35 -3.16 -8.52 0.29
N ASN A 36 -2.23 -9.46 0.14
CA ASN A 36 -1.40 -9.53 -1.05
C ASN A 36 -2.22 -9.85 -2.31
N GLU A 37 -3.46 -10.25 -2.16
CA GLU A 37 -4.37 -10.52 -3.28
C GLU A 37 -5.26 -9.32 -3.61
N SER A 38 -5.30 -8.29 -2.76
CA SER A 38 -6.10 -7.11 -3.04
C SER A 38 -5.48 -6.27 -4.16
N PRO A 39 -6.29 -5.48 -4.89
CA PRO A 39 -5.73 -4.61 -5.94
C PRO A 39 -4.64 -3.66 -5.43
N VAL A 40 -4.83 -3.10 -4.23
CA VAL A 40 -3.83 -2.22 -3.65
C VAL A 40 -2.57 -2.99 -3.29
N GLY A 41 -2.73 -4.15 -2.63
CA GLY A 41 -1.58 -4.98 -2.26
C GLY A 41 -0.77 -5.43 -3.45
N LYS A 42 -1.44 -5.89 -4.51
CA LYS A 42 -0.76 -6.30 -5.73
C LYS A 42 -0.01 -5.14 -6.39
N ALA A 43 -0.64 -3.96 -6.41
CA ALA A 43 -0.03 -2.78 -6.99
C ALA A 43 1.23 -2.38 -6.23
N LEU A 44 1.16 -2.39 -4.90
CA LEU A 44 2.29 -2.02 -4.07
C LEU A 44 3.43 -3.03 -4.14
N LEU A 45 3.10 -4.32 -4.17
CA LEU A 45 4.12 -5.38 -4.24
C LEU A 45 4.90 -5.35 -5.55
N GLY A 46 4.28 -4.88 -6.62
CA GLY A 46 4.93 -4.80 -7.93
C GLY A 46 5.83 -3.60 -8.09
N LYS A 47 5.95 -2.74 -7.09
CA LYS A 47 6.69 -1.49 -7.20
C LYS A 47 7.94 -1.49 -6.33
N LYS A 48 8.84 -0.58 -6.66
CA LYS A 48 10.11 -0.38 -5.96
C LYS A 48 10.08 0.94 -5.22
N VAL A 49 11.05 1.11 -4.32
CA VAL A 49 11.23 2.39 -3.63
C VAL A 49 11.41 3.50 -4.65
N GLY A 50 10.66 4.59 -4.46
CA GLY A 50 10.67 5.74 -5.37
C GLY A 50 9.64 5.68 -6.48
N ASP A 51 8.99 4.54 -6.68
CA ASP A 51 7.95 4.40 -7.69
C ASP A 51 6.64 5.04 -7.22
N THR A 52 5.85 5.48 -8.19
CA THR A 52 4.51 6.00 -7.94
C THR A 52 3.50 5.08 -8.60
N VAL A 53 2.43 4.79 -7.88
CA VAL A 53 1.36 3.89 -8.34
C VAL A 53 0.03 4.60 -8.20
N THR A 54 -0.79 4.54 -9.24
CA THR A 54 -2.17 5.01 -9.16
C THR A 54 -3.08 3.78 -9.08
N VAL A 55 -3.93 3.76 -8.06
CA VAL A 55 -4.87 2.67 -7.84
C VAL A 55 -6.29 3.22 -7.91
N THR A 56 -7.09 2.62 -8.77
CA THR A 56 -8.51 2.97 -8.90
C THR A 56 -9.33 2.05 -8.00
N THR A 57 -10.11 2.65 -7.12
CA THR A 57 -10.98 1.91 -6.19
C THR A 57 -12.42 2.42 -6.33
N PRO A 58 -13.40 1.68 -5.80
CA PRO A 58 -14.78 2.19 -5.78
C PRO A 58 -14.93 3.52 -5.04
N ALA A 59 -14.03 3.83 -4.13
CA ALA A 59 -14.04 5.10 -3.40
C ALA A 59 -13.37 6.24 -4.17
N GLY A 60 -12.70 5.94 -5.28
CA GLY A 60 -11.99 6.92 -6.09
C GLY A 60 -10.57 6.47 -6.42
N GLU A 61 -9.82 7.36 -7.02
CA GLU A 61 -8.44 7.09 -7.38
C GLU A 61 -7.50 7.59 -6.30
N PHE A 62 -6.50 6.78 -6.00
CA PHE A 62 -5.48 7.11 -5.01
C PHE A 62 -4.10 6.93 -5.63
N GLU A 63 -3.20 7.83 -5.29
CA GLU A 63 -1.81 7.75 -5.74
C GLU A 63 -0.93 7.39 -4.55
N TYR A 64 -0.10 6.38 -4.74
CA TYR A 64 0.83 5.92 -3.72
C TYR A 64 2.25 6.14 -4.21
N LYS A 65 3.05 6.85 -3.43
CA LYS A 65 4.48 7.00 -3.70
C LYS A 65 5.25 6.15 -2.70
N ILE A 66 5.97 5.17 -3.18
CA ILE A 66 6.69 4.25 -2.31
C ILE A 66 7.91 4.93 -1.71
N LEU A 67 7.93 5.05 -0.40
CA LEU A 67 9.05 5.63 0.32
C LEU A 67 10.07 4.58 0.71
N SER A 68 9.58 3.42 1.16
CA SER A 68 10.46 2.40 1.70
C SER A 68 9.71 1.07 1.73
N ILE A 69 10.44 -0.02 1.49
CA ILE A 69 9.87 -1.37 1.56
C ILE A 69 10.77 -2.19 2.49
N HIS A 70 10.17 -2.77 3.51
CA HIS A 70 10.87 -3.62 4.45
C HIS A 70 10.32 -5.03 4.37
N ARG A 71 11.21 -5.99 4.23
CA ARG A 71 10.83 -7.40 4.25
C ARG A 71 11.07 -7.96 5.64
N SER A 72 10.06 -8.65 6.13
CA SER A 72 10.14 -9.31 7.42
C SER A 72 10.45 -10.79 7.16
N SER A 73 11.72 -11.13 7.13
CA SER A 73 12.13 -12.49 6.79
C SER A 73 11.97 -13.49 7.93
N ASN A 74 11.73 -13.00 9.12
CA ASN A 74 11.58 -13.84 10.32
C ASN A 74 10.14 -13.98 10.78
N GLU A 75 9.21 -13.60 9.96
CA GLU A 75 7.79 -13.68 10.29
C GLU A 75 7.23 -15.06 10.05
#